data_5015d519748589ef07dd6c09373840b5
#
_entry.id   5015d519748589ef07dd6c09373840b5
#
_cell.length_a   1.000
_cell.length_b   1.000
_cell.length_c   1.000
_cell.angle_alpha   90.00
_cell.angle_beta   90.00
_cell.angle_gamma   90.00
#
_symmetry.space_group_name_H-M   'P 1'
#
loop_
_entity.id
_entity.type
_entity.pdbx_description
1 polymer ?
#
loop_
_entity_poly.entity_id
_entity_poly.type
_entity_poly.pdbx_seq_one_letter_code
_entity_poly.pdbx_strand_id
1 'polypeptide(L)'
;MKNIEDIYKNIGSQLNDSIDSSWDKIELNIECSDKYIGTNAKYQINGEWKNALNLALNRETKIDLIKFHNSAKELHFAQWNKAIYTLEKNGHFDMTFEWNQALQDEWDKI
;
A
#
# COMPACT_ATOMS: atom_id res chain seq x y z
N MET A 1 -1.45 -18.23 -4.46
CA MET A 1 -1.19 -16.83 -4.05
C MET A 1 -0.37 -16.14 -5.13
N LYS A 2 -0.71 -14.91 -5.43
CA LYS A 2 0.04 -14.11 -6.39
C LYS A 2 1.40 -13.74 -5.80
N ASN A 3 2.43 -13.64 -6.65
CA ASN A 3 3.72 -13.18 -6.18
C ASN A 3 3.69 -11.65 -5.94
N ILE A 4 4.72 -11.14 -5.27
CA ILE A 4 4.74 -9.73 -4.89
C ILE A 4 4.79 -8.79 -6.10
N GLU A 5 5.39 -9.21 -7.20
CA GLU A 5 5.42 -8.40 -8.42
C GLU A 5 4.04 -8.21 -9.01
N ASP A 6 3.21 -9.24 -9.01
CA ASP A 6 1.82 -9.13 -9.44
C ASP A 6 1.02 -8.19 -8.54
N ILE A 7 1.28 -8.22 -7.24
CA ILE A 7 0.65 -7.32 -6.28
C ILE A 7 1.04 -5.87 -6.60
N TYR A 8 2.32 -5.61 -6.85
CA TYR A 8 2.79 -4.27 -7.22
C TYR A 8 2.10 -3.74 -8.49
N LYS A 9 1.98 -4.59 -9.50
CA LYS A 9 1.32 -4.21 -10.75
C LYS A 9 -0.16 -3.90 -10.54
N ASN A 10 -0.84 -4.70 -9.73
CA ASN A 10 -2.25 -4.50 -9.42
C ASN A 10 -2.48 -3.19 -8.68
N ILE A 11 -1.62 -2.88 -7.70
CA ILE A 11 -1.68 -1.61 -6.98
C ILE A 11 -1.49 -0.44 -7.95
N GLY A 12 -0.44 -0.49 -8.77
CA GLY A 12 -0.14 0.58 -9.72
C GLY A 12 -1.29 0.84 -10.70
N SER A 13 -1.88 -0.23 -11.23
CA SER A 13 -3.00 -0.13 -12.15
C SER A 13 -4.22 0.51 -11.49
N GLN A 14 -4.56 0.10 -10.27
CA GLN A 14 -5.70 0.64 -9.53
C GLN A 14 -5.49 2.11 -9.17
N LEU A 15 -4.27 2.49 -8.79
CA LEU A 15 -3.94 3.88 -8.51
C LEU A 15 -4.09 4.75 -9.76
N ASN A 16 -3.55 4.29 -10.87
CA ASN A 16 -3.62 5.01 -12.14
C ASN A 16 -5.08 5.20 -12.59
N ASP A 17 -5.89 4.16 -12.45
CA ASP A 17 -7.28 4.19 -12.90
C ASP A 17 -8.19 5.01 -11.98
N SER A 18 -7.80 5.20 -10.73
CA SER A 18 -8.63 5.88 -9.73
C SER A 18 -8.50 7.39 -9.74
N ILE A 19 -7.45 7.94 -10.32
CA ILE A 19 -7.21 9.38 -10.34
C ILE A 19 -7.37 9.91 -11.77
N ASP A 20 -8.42 10.68 -11.97
CA ASP A 20 -8.77 11.20 -13.30
C ASP A 20 -7.89 12.36 -13.75
N SER A 21 -7.24 13.03 -12.82
CA SER A 21 -6.40 14.19 -13.11
C SER A 21 -5.01 13.78 -13.56
N SER A 22 -4.33 14.65 -14.30
CA SER A 22 -2.89 14.48 -14.52
C SER A 22 -2.17 14.60 -13.19
N TRP A 23 -1.35 13.62 -12.87
CA TRP A 23 -0.58 13.60 -11.62
C TRP A 23 0.88 13.33 -11.93
N ASP A 24 1.76 13.82 -11.05
CA ASP A 24 3.21 13.61 -11.21
C ASP A 24 3.68 12.43 -10.38
N LYS A 25 3.08 12.23 -9.21
CA LYS A 25 3.46 11.18 -8.28
C LYS A 25 2.25 10.80 -7.42
N ILE A 26 2.12 9.51 -7.13
CA ILE A 26 1.10 8.99 -6.21
C ILE A 26 1.82 8.29 -5.07
N GLU A 27 1.35 8.51 -3.84
CA GLU A 27 1.85 7.82 -2.66
C GLU A 27 0.70 7.13 -1.96
N LEU A 28 0.82 5.83 -1.77
CA LEU A 28 -0.15 5.01 -1.05
C LEU A 28 0.48 4.53 0.24
N ASN A 29 -0.14 4.89 1.36
CA ASN A 29 0.25 4.41 2.68
C ASN A 29 -0.63 3.22 3.04
N ILE A 30 -0.01 2.14 3.50
CA ILE A 30 -0.68 0.89 3.83
C ILE A 30 -0.36 0.54 5.28
N GLU A 31 -1.40 0.20 6.05
CA GLU A 31 -1.26 -0.40 7.37
C GLU A 31 -1.88 -1.79 7.31
N CYS A 32 -1.16 -2.81 7.73
CA CYS A 32 -1.59 -4.19 7.56
C CYS A 32 -1.32 -5.04 8.78
N SER A 33 -2.33 -5.80 9.19
CA SER A 33 -2.21 -6.83 10.23
C SER A 33 -2.66 -8.17 9.66
N ASP A 34 -2.78 -9.18 10.52
CA ASP A 34 -3.24 -10.52 10.11
C ASP A 34 -4.63 -10.50 9.48
N LYS A 35 -5.47 -9.56 9.88
CA LYS A 35 -6.89 -9.53 9.51
C LYS A 35 -7.37 -8.20 8.98
N TYR A 36 -6.55 -7.16 9.07
CA TYR A 36 -6.95 -5.80 8.76
C TYR A 36 -5.97 -5.16 7.80
N ILE A 37 -6.50 -4.39 6.89
CA ILE A 37 -5.69 -3.54 6.01
C ILE A 37 -6.38 -2.18 5.85
N GLY A 38 -5.62 -1.13 6.13
CA GLY A 38 -6.05 0.24 5.91
C GLY A 38 -5.16 0.90 4.87
N THR A 39 -5.74 1.72 4.03
CA THR A 39 -5.01 2.44 2.98
C THR A 39 -5.37 3.90 2.98
N ASN A 40 -4.38 4.74 2.64
CA ASN A 40 -4.55 6.17 2.52
C ASN A 40 -3.64 6.66 1.40
N ALA A 41 -4.20 7.35 0.42
CA ALA A 41 -3.45 7.77 -0.74
C ALA A 41 -3.47 9.28 -0.94
N LYS A 42 -2.40 9.79 -1.50
CA LYS A 42 -2.29 11.18 -1.94
C LYS A 42 -1.55 11.23 -3.26
N TYR A 43 -1.74 12.30 -4.01
CA TYR A 43 -1.07 12.49 -5.28
C TYR A 43 -0.56 13.91 -5.40
N GLN A 44 0.45 14.09 -6.24
CA GLN A 44 1.09 15.39 -6.44
C GLN A 44 0.79 15.91 -7.84
N ILE A 45 0.37 17.17 -7.93
CA ILE A 45 0.20 17.90 -9.17
C ILE A 45 0.93 19.23 -9.03
N ASN A 46 1.86 19.51 -9.96
CA ASN A 46 2.62 20.77 -9.98
C ASN A 46 3.26 21.11 -8.63
N GLY A 47 3.79 20.10 -7.95
CA GLY A 47 4.45 20.25 -6.66
C GLY A 47 3.52 20.29 -5.46
N GLU A 48 2.21 20.29 -5.64
CA GLU A 48 1.24 20.30 -4.55
C GLU A 48 0.67 18.92 -4.29
N TRP A 49 0.62 18.52 -3.03
CA TRP A 49 0.02 17.25 -2.60
C TRP A 49 -1.47 17.43 -2.35
N LYS A 50 -2.26 16.48 -2.85
CA LYS A 50 -3.71 16.41 -2.66
C LYS A 50 -4.10 15.03 -2.18
N ASN A 51 -5.10 14.97 -1.31
CA ASN A 51 -5.63 13.69 -0.83
C ASN A 51 -6.49 13.02 -1.89
N ALA A 52 -6.29 11.71 -2.06
CA ALA A 52 -7.10 10.90 -2.96
C ALA A 52 -8.22 10.23 -2.14
N LEU A 53 -9.30 10.97 -1.89
CA LEU A 53 -10.36 10.56 -0.96
C LEU A 53 -11.16 9.35 -1.43
N ASN A 54 -11.27 9.17 -2.73
CA ASN A 54 -12.09 8.10 -3.31
C ASN A 54 -11.27 6.88 -3.73
N LEU A 55 -9.98 6.89 -3.44
CA LEU A 55 -9.12 5.78 -3.84
C LEU A 55 -9.24 4.64 -2.85
N ALA A 56 -9.54 3.46 -3.36
CA ALA A 56 -9.53 2.24 -2.58
C ALA A 56 -8.99 1.11 -3.43
N LEU A 57 -8.12 0.30 -2.85
CA LEU A 57 -7.71 -0.94 -3.48
C LEU A 57 -8.89 -1.91 -3.49
N ASN A 58 -9.01 -2.72 -4.53
CA ASN A 58 -10.07 -3.69 -4.58
C ASN A 58 -9.83 -4.79 -3.53
N ARG A 59 -10.89 -5.56 -3.25
CA ARG A 59 -10.86 -6.60 -2.22
C ARG A 59 -9.78 -7.65 -2.48
N GLU A 60 -9.62 -8.06 -3.73
CA GLU A 60 -8.64 -9.07 -4.10
C GLU A 60 -7.21 -8.63 -3.79
N THR A 61 -6.87 -7.40 -4.12
CA THR A 61 -5.54 -6.84 -3.83
C THR A 61 -5.31 -6.73 -2.32
N LYS A 62 -6.32 -6.32 -1.57
CA LYS A 62 -6.23 -6.25 -0.11
C LYS A 62 -5.98 -7.64 0.50
N ILE A 63 -6.67 -8.64 0.03
CA ILE A 63 -6.48 -10.03 0.49
C ILE A 63 -5.07 -10.51 0.16
N ASP A 64 -4.58 -10.22 -1.04
CA ASP A 64 -3.24 -10.60 -1.45
C ASP A 64 -2.16 -9.95 -0.57
N LEU A 65 -2.36 -8.70 -0.18
CA LEU A 65 -1.44 -8.00 0.74
C LEU A 65 -1.45 -8.63 2.13
N ILE A 66 -2.62 -9.00 2.64
CA ILE A 66 -2.72 -9.68 3.94
C ILE A 66 -2.00 -11.04 3.88
N LYS A 67 -2.19 -11.80 2.82
CA LYS A 67 -1.49 -13.08 2.62
C LYS A 67 0.01 -12.90 2.54
N PHE A 68 0.48 -11.86 1.85
CA PHE A 68 1.89 -11.55 1.78
C PHE A 68 2.45 -11.19 3.16
N HIS A 69 1.73 -10.38 3.93
CA HIS A 69 2.09 -10.04 5.30
C HIS A 69 2.26 -11.28 6.17
N ASN A 70 1.30 -12.19 6.10
CA ASN A 70 1.32 -13.41 6.91
C ASN A 70 2.44 -14.36 6.48
N SER A 71 2.74 -14.45 5.19
CA SER A 71 3.84 -15.26 4.68
C SER A 71 5.20 -14.76 5.17
N ALA A 72 5.41 -13.45 5.17
CA ALA A 72 6.64 -12.86 5.68
C ALA A 72 6.85 -13.19 7.16
N LYS A 73 5.76 -13.15 7.94
CA LYS A 73 5.78 -13.47 9.36
C LYS A 73 6.14 -14.95 9.60
N GLU A 74 5.52 -15.87 8.84
CA GLU A 74 5.75 -17.32 8.98
C GLU A 74 7.16 -17.73 8.59
N LEU A 75 7.72 -17.09 7.57
CA LEU A 75 9.03 -17.42 7.05
C LEU A 75 10.17 -16.72 7.81
N HIS A 76 9.84 -15.99 8.87
CA HIS A 76 10.80 -15.23 9.67
C HIS A 76 11.59 -14.20 8.89
N PHE A 77 11.03 -13.74 7.77
CA PHE A 77 11.57 -12.57 7.07
C PHE A 77 11.24 -11.31 7.87
N ALA A 78 11.79 -10.18 7.45
CA ALA A 78 11.50 -8.92 8.10
C ALA A 78 9.99 -8.71 8.19
N GLN A 79 9.48 -8.63 9.42
CA GLN A 79 8.06 -8.36 9.65
C GLN A 79 7.75 -6.91 9.28
N TRP A 80 6.56 -6.68 8.81
CA TRP A 80 6.11 -5.33 8.50
C TRP A 80 4.64 -5.17 8.89
N ASN A 81 4.27 -3.98 9.27
CA ASN A 81 2.87 -3.61 9.49
C ASN A 81 2.52 -2.28 8.82
N LYS A 82 3.51 -1.64 8.23
CA LYS A 82 3.30 -0.44 7.40
C LYS A 82 4.08 -0.59 6.11
N ALA A 83 3.55 -0.02 5.04
CA ALA A 83 4.24 0.03 3.76
C ALA A 83 3.88 1.33 3.05
N ILE A 84 4.80 1.80 2.22
CA ILE A 84 4.58 2.98 1.40
C ILE A 84 4.87 2.57 -0.05
N TYR A 85 3.87 2.72 -0.90
CA TYR A 85 3.98 2.49 -2.33
C TYR A 85 3.96 3.85 -3.04
N THR A 86 4.96 4.11 -3.85
CA THR A 86 5.04 5.32 -4.65
C THR A 86 5.04 4.96 -6.12
N LEU A 87 4.28 5.71 -6.92
CA LEU A 87 4.20 5.54 -8.36
C LEU A 87 4.48 6.88 -9.01
N GLU A 88 5.44 6.90 -9.93
CA GLU A 88 5.77 8.08 -10.69
C GLU A 88 5.09 8.06 -12.06
N LYS A 89 4.94 9.23 -12.65
CA LYS A 89 4.27 9.43 -13.94
C LYS A 89 4.84 8.57 -15.06
N ASN A 90 6.15 8.30 -15.02
CA ASN A 90 6.83 7.48 -16.02
C ASN A 90 6.62 5.98 -15.83
N GLY A 91 5.85 5.57 -14.82
CA GLY A 91 5.62 4.17 -14.51
C GLY A 91 6.57 3.58 -13.50
N HIS A 92 7.60 4.31 -13.10
CA HIS A 92 8.52 3.86 -12.06
C HIS A 92 7.79 3.77 -10.72
N PHE A 93 7.96 2.68 -10.01
CA PHE A 93 7.39 2.52 -8.69
C PHE A 93 8.43 2.04 -7.68
N ASP A 94 8.12 2.28 -6.41
CA ASP A 94 8.94 1.82 -5.30
C ASP A 94 8.01 1.44 -4.16
N MET A 95 8.38 0.42 -3.39
CA MET A 95 7.62 0.01 -2.22
C MET A 95 8.58 -0.30 -1.09
N THR A 96 8.36 0.37 0.04
CA THR A 96 9.13 0.17 1.25
C THR A 96 8.24 -0.40 2.33
N PHE A 97 8.82 -1.26 3.18
CA PHE A 97 8.12 -1.90 4.28
C PHE A 97 8.79 -1.49 5.59
N GLU A 98 7.98 -1.26 6.61
CA GLU A 98 8.51 -0.93 7.94
C GLU A 98 7.72 -1.61 9.04
N TRP A 99 8.34 -1.78 10.19
CA TRP A 99 7.68 -2.24 11.39
C TRP A 99 7.52 -1.06 12.34
N ASN A 100 6.26 -0.80 12.73
CA ASN A 100 5.93 0.23 13.71
C ASN A 100 5.38 -0.43 14.97
N GLN A 101 6.19 -0.46 16.01
CA GLN A 101 5.81 -1.14 17.27
C GLN A 101 4.67 -0.41 17.98
N ALA A 102 4.65 0.91 17.94
CA ALA A 102 3.58 1.69 18.57
C ALA A 102 2.22 1.38 17.93
N LEU A 103 2.17 1.24 16.62
CA LEU A 103 0.96 0.85 15.91
C LEU A 103 0.50 -0.55 16.31
N GLN A 104 1.42 -1.49 16.39
CA GLN A 104 1.11 -2.86 16.80
C GLN A 104 0.59 -2.89 18.24
N ASP A 105 1.18 -2.10 19.14
CA ASP A 105 0.73 -2.01 20.53
C ASP A 105 -0.70 -1.47 20.62
N GLU A 106 -1.07 -0.52 19.79
CA GLU A 106 -2.44 -0.01 19.74
C GLU A 106 -3.42 -1.11 19.30
N TRP A 107 -3.06 -1.87 18.28
CA TRP A 107 -3.91 -2.97 17.80
C TRP A 107 -4.06 -4.07 18.85
N ASP A 108 -3.00 -4.36 19.59
CA ASP A 108 -3.00 -5.40 20.62
C ASP A 108 -3.88 -5.05 21.82
N LYS A 109 -4.22 -3.77 21.99
CA LYS A 109 -5.09 -3.30 23.09
C LYS A 109 -6.57 -3.48 22.81
N ILE A 110 -6.94 -3.79 21.60
CA ILE A 110 -8.35 -3.90 21.17
C ILE A 110 -8.92 -5.28 21.47
#